data_0d0c1997c0f66ab3dac6a6093be9868f
#
_entry.id   0d0c1997c0f66ab3dac6a6093be9868f
#
_cell.length_a   1.000
_cell.length_b   1.000
_cell.length_c   1.000
_cell.angle_alpha   90.00
_cell.angle_beta   90.00
_cell.angle_gamma   90.00
#
_symmetry.space_group_name_H-M   'P 1'
#
loop_
_entity.id
_entity.type
_entity.pdbx_description
1 polymer ?
#
loop_
_entity_poly.entity_id
_entity_poly.type
_entity_poly.pdbx_seq_one_letter_code
_entity_poly.pdbx_strand_id
1 'polypeptide(L)'
;VAFALLCIVLAPLYKHQQIPYKETIPIPITQEVTVKTSNPKKVILMCDSFLPVTVAGSELSAYETIKYLRSRGHDVSIYVKTHKVLHYDQFPIYKYDPNDHKCREDVINTDVVLFQMSNGHESLDVVKLRNKMTYLFIHMVNSYDWLLQQKVGFPVTIIYNSHMTQDTLPTLYDNMRMIPYVDTSKLRLNTQFTMQNDVVTLINCNQNKGGEILVEIAKKMPDVQFLGIRGGYSNQIIEKSVTKNLTYMENQKDINVVLRKTGILIMPSKNETWGRTAVEAMASGIPVIHSDAPGLVECVGGAGIQCDRNDIDAWCQSIRRILGDRAFREHLRQSGFKRVKEIEVEQIRGRQEFAEKIES
;
A
#
# COMPACT_ATOMS: atom_id res chain seq x y z
N VAL A 1 40.47 49.18 -42.80
CA VAL A 1 40.92 48.94 -41.37
C VAL A 1 39.80 48.16 -40.72
N ALA A 2 39.95 46.87 -40.65
CA ALA A 2 39.02 45.94 -40.00
C ALA A 2 39.65 45.40 -38.71
N PHE A 3 38.98 45.64 -37.61
CA PHE A 3 39.28 44.99 -36.32
C PHE A 3 38.55 43.68 -36.24
N ALA A 4 39.28 42.56 -36.23
CA ALA A 4 38.72 41.27 -35.88
C ALA A 4 38.91 41.03 -34.37
N LEU A 5 37.82 40.99 -33.63
CA LEU A 5 37.81 40.59 -32.21
C LEU A 5 37.81 39.07 -32.14
N LEU A 6 38.87 38.51 -31.59
CA LEU A 6 39.03 37.09 -31.26
C LEU A 6 38.35 36.82 -29.90
N CYS A 7 37.14 36.29 -29.89
CA CYS A 7 36.53 35.79 -28.65
C CYS A 7 37.05 34.38 -28.37
N ILE A 8 38.02 34.27 -27.47
CA ILE A 8 38.41 32.98 -26.84
C ILE A 8 37.41 32.68 -25.75
N VAL A 9 36.49 31.74 -26.05
CA VAL A 9 35.59 31.17 -25.05
C VAL A 9 36.41 30.17 -24.21
N LEU A 10 36.79 30.55 -23.00
CA LEU A 10 37.29 29.64 -21.98
C LEU A 10 36.12 28.87 -21.40
N ALA A 11 35.92 27.65 -21.88
CA ALA A 11 35.03 26.70 -21.21
C ALA A 11 35.70 26.26 -19.87
N PRO A 12 35.04 26.40 -18.74
CA PRO A 12 35.58 25.85 -17.50
C PRO A 12 35.57 24.33 -17.57
N LEU A 13 36.74 23.71 -17.50
CA LEU A 13 36.94 22.30 -17.25
C LEU A 13 36.40 21.98 -15.85
N TYR A 14 35.09 21.62 -15.76
CA TYR A 14 34.52 21.00 -14.57
C TYR A 14 35.17 19.62 -14.44
N LYS A 15 36.25 19.50 -13.66
CA LYS A 15 36.69 18.23 -13.12
C LYS A 15 35.56 17.74 -12.20
N HIS A 16 34.82 16.74 -12.63
CA HIS A 16 33.99 15.96 -11.76
C HIS A 16 34.87 15.35 -10.65
N GLN A 17 34.96 16.04 -9.53
CA GLN A 17 35.40 15.39 -8.29
C GLN A 17 34.34 14.35 -7.97
N GLN A 18 34.71 13.08 -8.12
CA GLN A 18 33.93 11.98 -7.53
C GLN A 18 33.97 12.20 -6.01
N ILE A 19 32.87 12.73 -5.47
CA ILE A 19 32.66 12.76 -4.02
C ILE A 19 32.61 11.29 -3.59
N PRO A 20 33.51 10.81 -2.71
CA PRO A 20 33.47 9.43 -2.26
C PRO A 20 32.11 9.16 -1.63
N TYR A 21 31.38 8.21 -2.17
CA TYR A 21 30.09 7.75 -1.69
C TYR A 21 30.28 7.20 -0.28
N LYS A 22 29.90 7.95 0.74
CA LYS A 22 29.75 7.41 2.09
C LYS A 22 28.58 6.44 2.05
N GLU A 23 28.84 5.15 2.19
CA GLU A 23 27.78 4.19 2.50
C GLU A 23 26.98 4.73 3.69
N THR A 24 25.74 5.11 3.44
CA THR A 24 24.85 5.48 4.52
C THR A 24 24.63 4.23 5.36
N ILE A 25 25.12 4.27 6.59
CA ILE A 25 24.90 3.24 7.60
C ILE A 25 23.40 2.89 7.58
N PRO A 26 23.04 1.62 7.44
CA PRO A 26 21.64 1.22 7.46
C PRO A 26 21.02 1.75 8.74
N ILE A 27 20.02 2.60 8.58
CA ILE A 27 19.32 3.16 9.72
C ILE A 27 18.65 1.98 10.43
N PRO A 28 18.88 1.75 11.74
CA PRO A 28 18.34 0.62 12.46
C PRO A 28 16.81 0.59 12.32
N ILE A 29 16.27 -0.56 11.95
CA ILE A 29 14.83 -0.82 11.97
C ILE A 29 14.43 -0.81 13.44
N THR A 30 13.40 -0.07 13.79
CA THR A 30 12.78 -0.18 15.09
C THR A 30 12.20 -1.60 15.18
N GLN A 31 12.91 -2.52 15.83
CA GLN A 31 12.38 -3.86 16.07
C GLN A 31 11.24 -3.75 17.06
N GLU A 32 10.04 -4.08 16.61
CA GLU A 32 8.91 -4.19 17.50
C GLU A 32 9.08 -5.44 18.36
N VAL A 33 9.17 -5.25 19.66
CA VAL A 33 9.14 -6.35 20.64
C VAL A 33 7.68 -6.69 20.91
N THR A 34 7.24 -7.82 20.37
CA THR A 34 5.88 -8.31 20.64
C THR A 34 5.85 -9.00 21.99
N VAL A 35 5.14 -8.42 22.94
CA VAL A 35 4.90 -9.01 24.27
C VAL A 35 3.57 -9.78 24.21
N LYS A 36 3.56 -11.01 24.72
CA LYS A 36 2.31 -11.80 24.83
C LYS A 36 1.38 -11.14 25.83
N THR A 37 0.10 -11.10 25.48
CA THR A 37 -0.94 -10.60 26.38
C THR A 37 -1.24 -11.57 27.52
N SER A 38 -1.62 -11.01 28.67
CA SER A 38 -2.18 -11.79 29.80
C SER A 38 -3.69 -12.08 29.61
N ASN A 39 -4.34 -11.44 28.62
CA ASN A 39 -5.78 -11.59 28.35
C ASN A 39 -6.01 -12.02 26.88
N PRO A 40 -5.64 -13.27 26.51
CA PRO A 40 -5.82 -13.77 25.16
C PRO A 40 -7.30 -13.87 24.79
N LYS A 41 -7.64 -13.48 23.57
CA LYS A 41 -9.01 -13.49 23.04
C LYS A 41 -9.13 -14.47 21.88
N LYS A 42 -10.34 -14.98 21.67
CA LYS A 42 -10.74 -15.63 20.43
C LYS A 42 -11.17 -14.56 19.44
N VAL A 43 -10.54 -14.52 18.30
CA VAL A 43 -10.74 -13.50 17.26
C VAL A 43 -11.15 -14.14 15.95
N ILE A 44 -12.19 -13.63 15.32
CA ILE A 44 -12.59 -14.03 13.97
C ILE A 44 -12.37 -12.85 13.02
N LEU A 45 -11.62 -13.08 11.93
CA LEU A 45 -11.60 -12.20 10.78
C LEU A 45 -12.65 -12.66 9.76
N MET A 46 -13.57 -11.77 9.41
CA MET A 46 -14.55 -11.99 8.34
C MET A 46 -14.23 -11.12 7.14
N CYS A 47 -14.04 -11.71 5.97
CA CYS A 47 -13.71 -11.00 4.73
C CYS A 47 -14.34 -11.65 3.48
N ASP A 48 -14.39 -10.92 2.35
CA ASP A 48 -14.92 -11.46 1.10
C ASP A 48 -14.03 -12.54 0.51
N SER A 49 -12.70 -12.29 0.54
CA SER A 49 -11.66 -13.19 0.07
C SER A 49 -10.41 -13.02 0.91
N PHE A 50 -9.48 -13.96 0.80
CA PHE A 50 -8.22 -13.92 1.55
C PHE A 50 -7.06 -14.52 0.75
N LEU A 51 -5.84 -14.38 1.28
CA LEU A 51 -4.63 -14.98 0.73
C LEU A 51 -4.73 -16.52 0.72
N PRO A 52 -4.15 -17.20 -0.26
CA PRO A 52 -3.44 -16.69 -1.43
C PRO A 52 -4.34 -16.47 -2.64
N VAL A 53 -5.66 -16.55 -2.48
CA VAL A 53 -6.65 -16.47 -3.59
C VAL A 53 -6.69 -15.04 -4.16
N THR A 54 -6.73 -14.05 -3.28
CA THR A 54 -6.65 -12.64 -3.65
C THR A 54 -5.44 -12.02 -2.99
N VAL A 55 -4.54 -11.44 -3.80
CA VAL A 55 -3.36 -10.72 -3.33
C VAL A 55 -3.53 -9.25 -3.67
N ALA A 56 -4.10 -8.50 -2.72
CA ALA A 56 -4.30 -7.06 -2.82
C ALA A 56 -4.03 -6.37 -1.46
N GLY A 57 -4.04 -5.04 -1.46
CA GLY A 57 -3.64 -4.25 -0.29
C GLY A 57 -4.45 -4.52 0.97
N SER A 58 -5.77 -4.72 0.83
CA SER A 58 -6.69 -5.02 1.94
C SER A 58 -6.38 -6.38 2.58
N GLU A 59 -6.23 -7.44 1.77
CA GLU A 59 -5.94 -8.80 2.24
C GLU A 59 -4.56 -8.88 2.89
N LEU A 60 -3.56 -8.19 2.33
CA LEU A 60 -2.23 -8.09 2.94
C LEU A 60 -2.27 -7.34 4.28
N SER A 61 -3.04 -6.27 4.38
CA SER A 61 -3.20 -5.51 5.62
C SER A 61 -3.91 -6.33 6.70
N ALA A 62 -4.98 -7.06 6.32
CA ALA A 62 -5.67 -7.97 7.22
C ALA A 62 -4.73 -9.08 7.71
N TYR A 63 -3.96 -9.68 6.82
CA TYR A 63 -3.00 -10.72 7.17
C TYR A 63 -1.97 -10.24 8.19
N GLU A 64 -1.35 -9.08 7.97
CA GLU A 64 -0.38 -8.52 8.91
C GLU A 64 -1.02 -8.17 10.26
N THR A 65 -2.28 -7.74 10.27
CA THR A 65 -3.03 -7.46 11.51
C THR A 65 -3.27 -8.73 12.31
N ILE A 66 -3.81 -9.80 11.70
CA ILE A 66 -4.09 -11.05 12.41
C ILE A 66 -2.82 -11.79 12.83
N LYS A 67 -1.76 -11.68 12.04
CA LYS A 67 -0.45 -12.23 12.37
C LYS A 67 0.12 -11.55 13.63
N TYR A 68 -0.03 -10.23 13.75
CA TYR A 68 0.35 -9.49 14.94
C TYR A 68 -0.48 -9.93 16.16
N LEU A 69 -1.80 -10.02 16.03
CA LEU A 69 -2.66 -10.49 17.12
C LEU A 69 -2.28 -11.89 17.58
N ARG A 70 -1.99 -12.80 16.63
CA ARG A 70 -1.54 -14.16 16.97
C ARG A 70 -0.19 -14.17 17.69
N SER A 71 0.74 -13.30 17.30
CA SER A 71 2.03 -13.17 17.98
C SER A 71 1.89 -12.69 19.43
N ARG A 72 0.83 -11.94 19.73
CA ARG A 72 0.47 -11.53 21.09
C ARG A 72 -0.23 -12.64 21.90
N GLY A 73 -0.60 -13.76 21.28
CA GLY A 73 -1.20 -14.91 21.94
C GLY A 73 -2.71 -15.07 21.73
N HIS A 74 -3.34 -14.25 20.89
CA HIS A 74 -4.75 -14.43 20.54
C HIS A 74 -4.95 -15.66 19.65
N ASP A 75 -6.11 -16.33 19.80
CA ASP A 75 -6.54 -17.41 18.91
C ASP A 75 -7.33 -16.80 17.75
N VAL A 76 -6.81 -16.96 16.53
CA VAL A 76 -7.37 -16.27 15.34
C VAL A 76 -7.79 -17.27 14.28
N SER A 77 -9.03 -17.15 13.82
CA SER A 77 -9.57 -17.87 12.67
C SER A 77 -10.14 -16.92 11.62
N ILE A 78 -10.28 -17.39 10.37
CA ILE A 78 -10.69 -16.59 9.22
C ILE A 78 -11.94 -17.20 8.60
N TYR A 79 -12.93 -16.35 8.31
CA TYR A 79 -14.13 -16.70 7.56
C TYR A 79 -14.20 -15.91 6.26
N VAL A 80 -14.33 -16.60 5.12
CA VAL A 80 -14.38 -15.98 3.78
C VAL A 80 -15.64 -16.38 3.02
N LYS A 81 -16.17 -15.49 2.19
CA LYS A 81 -17.31 -15.81 1.31
C LYS A 81 -16.91 -16.79 0.20
N THR A 82 -15.71 -16.64 -0.35
CA THR A 82 -15.18 -17.49 -1.42
C THR A 82 -14.24 -18.53 -0.88
N HIS A 83 -14.76 -19.69 -0.53
CA HIS A 83 -13.96 -20.75 0.07
C HIS A 83 -13.25 -21.59 -1.01
N LYS A 84 -11.93 -21.39 -1.16
CA LYS A 84 -11.08 -22.18 -2.08
C LYS A 84 -9.87 -22.81 -1.38
N VAL A 85 -9.52 -22.37 -0.17
CA VAL A 85 -8.34 -22.81 0.58
C VAL A 85 -8.75 -23.03 2.03
N LEU A 86 -8.25 -24.10 2.66
CA LEU A 86 -8.56 -24.43 4.06
C LEU A 86 -7.59 -23.80 5.06
N HIS A 87 -6.40 -23.42 4.60
CA HIS A 87 -5.34 -22.84 5.44
C HIS A 87 -4.52 -21.84 4.62
N TYR A 88 -4.08 -20.79 5.28
CA TYR A 88 -3.00 -19.94 4.79
C TYR A 88 -2.04 -19.66 5.94
N ASP A 89 -0.75 -19.96 5.74
CA ASP A 89 0.24 -19.95 6.83
C ASP A 89 -0.28 -20.83 7.98
N GLN A 90 -0.39 -20.32 9.19
CA GLN A 90 -0.89 -21.04 10.36
C GLN A 90 -2.38 -20.78 10.64
N PHE A 91 -3.08 -20.05 9.76
CA PHE A 91 -4.47 -19.66 9.98
C PHE A 91 -5.43 -20.63 9.31
N PRO A 92 -6.39 -21.21 10.06
CA PRO A 92 -7.49 -21.96 9.47
C PRO A 92 -8.44 -20.99 8.76
N ILE A 93 -8.91 -21.37 7.55
CA ILE A 93 -9.85 -20.60 6.75
C ILE A 93 -11.13 -21.43 6.59
N TYR A 94 -12.24 -20.84 6.97
CA TYR A 94 -13.57 -21.44 6.87
C TYR A 94 -14.42 -20.70 5.87
N LYS A 95 -15.41 -21.39 5.30
CA LYS A 95 -16.44 -20.75 4.50
C LYS A 95 -17.38 -19.97 5.43
N TYR A 96 -17.62 -18.71 5.10
CA TYR A 96 -18.68 -17.95 5.72
C TYR A 96 -20.04 -18.35 5.13
N ASP A 97 -20.93 -18.85 5.97
CA ASP A 97 -22.34 -19.11 5.65
C ASP A 97 -23.20 -18.73 6.87
N PRO A 98 -24.02 -17.68 6.78
CA PRO A 98 -24.85 -17.22 7.90
C PRO A 98 -25.93 -18.24 8.30
N ASN A 99 -26.22 -19.25 7.46
CA ASN A 99 -27.18 -20.32 7.76
C ASN A 99 -26.49 -21.57 8.36
N ASP A 100 -25.18 -21.66 8.27
CA ASP A 100 -24.43 -22.77 8.84
C ASP A 100 -24.38 -22.65 10.38
N HIS A 101 -24.74 -23.75 11.08
CA HIS A 101 -24.82 -23.79 12.53
C HIS A 101 -23.46 -23.53 13.18
N LYS A 102 -22.40 -24.17 12.65
CA LYS A 102 -21.04 -24.02 13.17
C LYS A 102 -20.54 -22.58 13.00
N CYS A 103 -20.75 -21.96 11.82
CA CYS A 103 -20.38 -20.58 11.58
C CYS A 103 -21.04 -19.63 12.59
N ARG A 104 -22.33 -19.81 12.85
CA ARG A 104 -23.09 -19.02 13.83
C ARG A 104 -22.56 -19.22 15.25
N GLU A 105 -22.33 -20.47 15.67
CA GLU A 105 -21.78 -20.78 16.99
C GLU A 105 -20.41 -20.17 17.18
N ASP A 106 -19.49 -20.31 16.21
CA ASP A 106 -18.15 -19.76 16.28
C ASP A 106 -18.21 -18.22 16.42
N VAL A 107 -19.07 -17.52 15.66
CA VAL A 107 -19.28 -16.08 15.81
C VAL A 107 -19.89 -15.70 17.17
N ILE A 108 -20.85 -16.46 17.67
CA ILE A 108 -21.47 -16.21 18.99
C ILE A 108 -20.44 -16.42 20.11
N ASN A 109 -19.59 -17.41 20.01
CA ASN A 109 -18.65 -17.81 21.06
C ASN A 109 -17.28 -17.10 20.99
N THR A 110 -16.98 -16.37 19.90
CA THR A 110 -15.74 -15.59 19.79
C THR A 110 -15.80 -14.35 20.68
N ASP A 111 -14.66 -13.82 21.12
CA ASP A 111 -14.59 -12.59 21.91
C ASP A 111 -14.66 -11.35 21.01
N VAL A 112 -14.02 -11.39 19.85
CA VAL A 112 -13.84 -10.27 18.94
C VAL A 112 -14.11 -10.67 17.50
N VAL A 113 -14.85 -9.84 16.76
CA VAL A 113 -15.00 -9.95 15.31
C VAL A 113 -14.32 -8.78 14.63
N LEU A 114 -13.41 -9.10 13.71
CA LEU A 114 -12.80 -8.17 12.77
C LEU A 114 -13.52 -8.30 11.44
N PHE A 115 -14.01 -7.20 10.91
CA PHE A 115 -14.88 -7.22 9.75
C PHE A 115 -14.28 -6.42 8.59
N GLN A 116 -14.10 -7.08 7.45
CA GLN A 116 -13.54 -6.51 6.23
C GLN A 116 -14.28 -7.04 5.00
N MET A 117 -15.56 -6.77 4.91
CA MET A 117 -16.41 -7.22 3.79
C MET A 117 -17.03 -6.05 3.07
N SER A 118 -17.07 -6.09 1.73
CA SER A 118 -17.66 -5.04 0.89
C SER A 118 -19.17 -4.97 0.95
N ASN A 119 -19.86 -6.11 1.19
CA ASN A 119 -21.32 -6.23 1.30
C ASN A 119 -21.73 -6.77 2.67
N GLY A 120 -21.70 -5.90 3.66
CA GLY A 120 -21.78 -6.30 5.06
C GLY A 120 -23.15 -6.63 5.64
N HIS A 121 -24.28 -6.39 4.93
CA HIS A 121 -25.61 -6.58 5.50
C HIS A 121 -25.84 -7.99 6.07
N GLU A 122 -25.58 -9.03 5.28
CA GLU A 122 -25.79 -10.42 5.71
C GLU A 122 -24.89 -10.83 6.88
N SER A 123 -23.65 -10.35 6.88
CA SER A 123 -22.66 -10.66 7.90
C SER A 123 -22.94 -9.94 9.20
N LEU A 124 -23.44 -8.71 9.14
CA LEU A 124 -23.82 -7.93 10.33
C LEU A 124 -25.01 -8.55 11.06
N ASP A 125 -25.92 -9.22 10.37
CA ASP A 125 -27.05 -9.88 11.03
C ASP A 125 -26.56 -11.01 11.95
N VAL A 126 -25.52 -11.74 11.58
CA VAL A 126 -24.88 -12.73 12.47
C VAL A 126 -24.17 -12.05 13.63
N VAL A 127 -23.49 -10.93 13.38
CA VAL A 127 -22.79 -10.18 14.44
C VAL A 127 -23.75 -9.52 15.43
N LYS A 128 -24.93 -9.05 14.99
CA LYS A 128 -25.99 -8.49 15.85
C LYS A 128 -26.47 -9.46 16.93
N LEU A 129 -26.44 -10.78 16.66
CA LEU A 129 -26.89 -11.81 17.61
C LEU A 129 -26.02 -11.90 18.87
N ARG A 130 -24.81 -11.37 18.85
CA ARG A 130 -23.86 -11.59 19.95
C ARG A 130 -23.71 -10.40 20.92
N ASN A 131 -24.04 -9.20 20.51
CA ASN A 131 -23.85 -7.97 21.31
C ASN A 131 -22.44 -7.81 21.91
N LYS A 132 -21.39 -8.20 21.15
CA LYS A 132 -19.98 -8.14 21.56
C LYS A 132 -19.17 -7.21 20.64
N MET A 133 -17.96 -6.89 21.05
CA MET A 133 -17.08 -5.98 20.36
C MET A 133 -16.83 -6.41 18.91
N THR A 134 -17.06 -5.50 18.00
CA THR A 134 -16.86 -5.67 16.56
C THR A 134 -16.02 -4.52 16.03
N TYR A 135 -14.99 -4.84 15.27
CA TYR A 135 -14.12 -3.86 14.62
C TYR A 135 -14.32 -3.92 13.10
N LEU A 136 -14.64 -2.78 12.52
CA LEU A 136 -14.87 -2.65 11.09
C LEU A 136 -13.73 -1.89 10.43
N PHE A 137 -13.01 -2.55 9.53
CA PHE A 137 -11.91 -1.95 8.76
C PHE A 137 -12.43 -1.26 7.51
N ILE A 138 -12.14 0.03 7.38
CA ILE A 138 -12.49 0.83 6.21
C ILE A 138 -11.28 0.92 5.28
N HIS A 139 -11.36 0.23 4.14
CA HIS A 139 -10.35 0.25 3.08
C HIS A 139 -10.76 1.06 1.85
N MET A 140 -12.04 1.37 1.69
CA MET A 140 -12.60 2.15 0.57
C MET A 140 -13.72 3.06 1.06
N VAL A 141 -13.82 4.24 0.47
CA VAL A 141 -14.81 5.27 0.86
C VAL A 141 -16.26 4.81 0.68
N ASN A 142 -16.56 3.99 -0.33
CA ASN A 142 -17.93 3.69 -0.74
C ASN A 142 -18.51 2.37 -0.20
N SER A 143 -17.79 1.65 0.66
CA SER A 143 -18.19 0.28 1.03
C SER A 143 -19.17 0.20 2.20
N TYR A 144 -19.29 1.25 3.02
CA TYR A 144 -19.99 1.19 4.30
C TYR A 144 -20.84 2.44 4.63
N ASP A 145 -21.17 3.27 3.64
CA ASP A 145 -21.94 4.52 3.84
C ASP A 145 -23.24 4.28 4.61
N TRP A 146 -23.90 3.17 4.33
CA TRP A 146 -25.16 2.77 4.98
C TRP A 146 -24.98 2.45 6.47
N LEU A 147 -23.84 1.86 6.88
CA LEU A 147 -23.55 1.54 8.28
C LEU A 147 -23.13 2.79 9.05
N LEU A 148 -22.31 3.63 8.42
CA LEU A 148 -21.74 4.81 9.07
C LEU A 148 -22.79 5.85 9.47
N GLN A 149 -23.95 5.82 8.79
CA GLN A 149 -25.08 6.72 9.03
C GLN A 149 -26.15 6.15 9.98
N GLN A 150 -26.09 4.87 10.32
CA GLN A 150 -27.10 4.19 11.16
C GLN A 150 -26.49 3.72 12.47
N LYS A 151 -27.18 3.94 13.59
CA LYS A 151 -26.80 3.28 14.85
C LYS A 151 -27.26 1.83 14.81
N VAL A 152 -26.31 0.90 14.85
CA VAL A 152 -26.61 -0.52 15.16
C VAL A 152 -26.65 -0.71 16.68
N GLY A 153 -27.49 -1.63 17.15
CA GLY A 153 -27.72 -1.83 18.58
C GLY A 153 -26.62 -2.64 19.31
N PHE A 154 -25.38 -2.66 18.81
CA PHE A 154 -24.25 -3.38 19.40
C PHE A 154 -22.94 -2.57 19.29
N PRO A 155 -21.90 -2.89 20.12
CA PRO A 155 -20.65 -2.16 20.12
C PRO A 155 -19.89 -2.38 18.79
N VAL A 156 -19.62 -1.29 18.08
CA VAL A 156 -18.78 -1.27 16.87
C VAL A 156 -17.72 -0.20 17.01
N THR A 157 -16.48 -0.55 16.67
CA THR A 157 -15.40 0.42 16.51
C THR A 157 -14.99 0.45 15.04
N ILE A 158 -14.93 1.63 14.46
CA ILE A 158 -14.49 1.83 13.08
C ILE A 158 -12.97 2.01 13.05
N ILE A 159 -12.28 1.25 12.20
CA ILE A 159 -10.85 1.35 11.97
C ILE A 159 -10.60 1.99 10.62
N TYR A 160 -10.16 3.24 10.63
CA TYR A 160 -9.79 3.98 9.42
C TYR A 160 -8.33 3.71 9.04
N ASN A 161 -8.07 3.52 7.76
CA ASN A 161 -6.73 3.25 7.26
C ASN A 161 -5.91 4.52 6.95
N SER A 162 -6.50 5.70 7.08
CA SER A 162 -5.87 7.00 6.82
C SER A 162 -6.65 8.14 7.43
N HIS A 163 -6.06 9.32 7.55
CA HIS A 163 -6.79 10.57 7.88
C HIS A 163 -7.85 10.85 6.81
N MET A 164 -7.49 10.68 5.53
CA MET A 164 -8.41 10.92 4.43
C MET A 164 -9.71 10.11 4.57
N THR A 165 -9.61 8.82 4.91
CA THR A 165 -10.81 7.99 5.10
C THR A 165 -11.62 8.41 6.33
N GLN A 166 -10.95 8.80 7.40
CA GLN A 166 -11.60 9.28 8.63
C GLN A 166 -12.34 10.60 8.39
N ASP A 167 -11.72 11.54 7.67
CA ASP A 167 -12.30 12.86 7.39
C ASP A 167 -13.45 12.78 6.36
N THR A 168 -13.35 11.84 5.41
CA THR A 168 -14.36 11.64 4.35
C THR A 168 -15.59 10.88 4.85
N LEU A 169 -15.42 9.97 5.82
CA LEU A 169 -16.46 9.08 6.32
C LEU A 169 -16.65 9.25 7.83
N PRO A 170 -17.18 10.40 8.29
CA PRO A 170 -17.47 10.60 9.71
C PRO A 170 -18.47 9.58 10.21
N THR A 171 -18.28 9.09 11.43
CA THR A 171 -19.13 8.08 12.05
C THR A 171 -19.67 8.54 13.41
N LEU A 172 -20.83 7.95 13.80
CA LEU A 172 -21.40 8.05 15.14
C LEU A 172 -20.85 6.99 16.11
N TYR A 173 -20.04 6.06 15.59
CA TYR A 173 -19.42 5.00 16.37
C TYR A 173 -18.09 5.42 16.95
N ASP A 174 -17.65 4.67 17.95
CA ASP A 174 -16.26 4.71 18.39
C ASP A 174 -15.32 4.41 17.22
N ASN A 175 -14.19 5.08 17.16
CA ASN A 175 -13.29 4.92 16.03
C ASN A 175 -11.83 5.13 16.43
N MET A 176 -10.95 4.60 15.57
CA MET A 176 -9.51 4.85 15.63
C MET A 176 -8.90 4.80 14.24
N ARG A 177 -7.68 5.29 14.11
CA ARG A 177 -6.91 5.18 12.89
C ARG A 177 -5.80 4.14 13.08
N MET A 178 -5.69 3.25 12.10
CA MET A 178 -4.61 2.29 12.00
C MET A 178 -4.19 2.15 10.54
N ILE A 179 -3.09 2.81 10.18
CA ILE A 179 -2.57 2.75 8.81
C ILE A 179 -2.10 1.32 8.48
N PRO A 180 -2.21 0.89 7.19
CA PRO A 180 -1.86 -0.47 6.78
C PRO A 180 -0.40 -0.80 7.09
N TYR A 181 -0.17 -1.87 7.82
CA TYR A 181 1.19 -2.31 8.13
C TYR A 181 1.90 -2.89 6.90
N VAL A 182 3.11 -2.44 6.66
CA VAL A 182 4.03 -2.94 5.64
C VAL A 182 5.31 -3.39 6.33
N ASP A 183 5.65 -4.67 6.22
CA ASP A 183 6.93 -5.19 6.71
C ASP A 183 8.07 -4.71 5.77
N THR A 184 8.66 -3.59 6.12
CA THR A 184 9.72 -2.96 5.32
C THR A 184 11.07 -3.64 5.47
N SER A 185 11.22 -4.53 6.46
CA SER A 185 12.49 -5.22 6.74
C SER A 185 12.97 -6.08 5.57
N LYS A 186 12.04 -6.59 4.77
CA LYS A 186 12.31 -7.47 3.62
C LYS A 186 12.40 -6.73 2.28
N LEU A 187 12.21 -5.41 2.28
CA LEU A 187 12.06 -4.61 1.05
C LEU A 187 13.31 -3.83 0.65
N ARG A 188 14.38 -3.88 1.44
CA ARG A 188 15.61 -3.12 1.18
C ARG A 188 16.36 -3.70 0.00
N LEU A 189 16.45 -2.94 -1.09
CA LEU A 189 17.27 -3.26 -2.24
C LEU A 189 18.67 -2.62 -2.10
N ASN A 190 19.65 -3.20 -2.82
CA ASN A 190 20.98 -2.60 -2.92
C ASN A 190 20.88 -1.22 -3.58
N THR A 191 21.47 -0.22 -2.97
CA THR A 191 21.48 1.17 -3.45
C THR A 191 21.98 1.30 -4.88
N GLN A 192 23.08 0.60 -5.21
CA GLN A 192 23.65 0.64 -6.55
C GLN A 192 22.64 0.17 -7.60
N PHE A 193 21.88 -0.86 -7.28
CA PHE A 193 20.86 -1.40 -8.16
C PHE A 193 19.74 -0.38 -8.42
N THR A 194 19.18 0.24 -7.38
CA THR A 194 18.08 1.21 -7.52
C THR A 194 18.50 2.49 -8.23
N MET A 195 19.78 2.87 -8.14
CA MET A 195 20.34 4.06 -8.80
C MET A 195 20.69 3.83 -10.28
N GLN A 196 20.76 2.59 -10.75
CA GLN A 196 21.12 2.24 -12.14
C GLN A 196 19.93 1.70 -12.93
N ASN A 197 18.81 1.42 -12.29
CA ASN A 197 17.62 0.89 -12.94
C ASN A 197 16.71 2.04 -13.39
N ASP A 198 16.47 2.15 -14.69
CA ASP A 198 15.71 3.25 -15.31
C ASP A 198 14.29 2.82 -15.74
N VAL A 199 13.86 1.61 -15.40
CA VAL A 199 12.52 1.12 -15.73
C VAL A 199 11.46 1.85 -14.90
N VAL A 200 10.47 2.42 -15.57
CA VAL A 200 9.30 3.06 -14.97
C VAL A 200 8.18 2.04 -14.83
N THR A 201 7.69 1.84 -13.62
CA THR A 201 6.72 0.77 -13.32
C THR A 201 5.40 1.32 -12.80
N LEU A 202 4.29 0.76 -13.30
CA LEU A 202 2.94 0.88 -12.71
C LEU A 202 2.50 -0.48 -12.17
N ILE A 203 2.06 -0.52 -10.92
CA ILE A 203 1.51 -1.74 -10.30
C ILE A 203 -0.01 -1.66 -10.28
N ASN A 204 -0.67 -2.68 -10.85
CA ASN A 204 -2.10 -2.78 -11.10
C ASN A 204 -2.58 -1.83 -12.21
N CYS A 205 -2.54 -2.33 -13.45
CA CYS A 205 -2.88 -1.57 -14.66
C CYS A 205 -4.40 -1.42 -14.89
N ASN A 206 -5.24 -1.36 -13.85
CA ASN A 206 -6.66 -1.07 -14.05
C ASN A 206 -6.90 0.44 -14.26
N GLN A 207 -8.11 0.80 -14.67
CA GLN A 207 -8.49 2.19 -14.95
C GLN A 207 -8.34 3.11 -13.73
N ASN A 208 -8.73 2.66 -12.53
CA ASN A 208 -8.59 3.47 -11.32
C ASN A 208 -7.12 3.76 -10.98
N LYS A 209 -6.22 2.84 -11.29
CA LYS A 209 -4.77 2.98 -11.05
C LYS A 209 -4.03 3.67 -12.20
N GLY A 210 -4.71 3.96 -13.32
CA GLY A 210 -4.18 4.73 -14.44
C GLY A 210 -3.41 3.88 -15.47
N GLY A 211 -3.91 2.67 -15.77
CA GLY A 211 -3.35 1.86 -16.84
C GLY A 211 -3.31 2.57 -18.19
N GLU A 212 -4.33 3.39 -18.50
CA GLU A 212 -4.39 4.23 -19.69
C GLU A 212 -3.31 5.34 -19.68
N ILE A 213 -3.02 5.91 -18.52
CA ILE A 213 -2.00 6.94 -18.35
C ILE A 213 -0.60 6.36 -18.61
N LEU A 214 -0.31 5.16 -18.09
CA LEU A 214 0.94 4.45 -18.40
C LEU A 214 1.16 4.30 -19.90
N VAL A 215 0.12 3.94 -20.66
CA VAL A 215 0.17 3.77 -22.11
C VAL A 215 0.48 5.11 -22.79
N GLU A 216 -0.19 6.20 -22.40
CA GLU A 216 0.04 7.52 -22.99
C GLU A 216 1.44 8.08 -22.68
N ILE A 217 1.95 7.88 -21.46
CA ILE A 217 3.32 8.24 -21.10
C ILE A 217 4.33 7.43 -21.94
N ALA A 218 4.11 6.10 -22.07
CA ALA A 218 5.01 5.24 -22.85
C ALA A 218 5.07 5.64 -24.33
N LYS A 219 3.95 6.06 -24.93
CA LYS A 219 3.90 6.62 -26.30
C LYS A 219 4.75 7.89 -26.44
N LYS A 220 4.67 8.79 -25.46
CA LYS A 220 5.43 10.06 -25.48
C LYS A 220 6.92 9.91 -25.18
N MET A 221 7.34 8.79 -24.59
CA MET A 221 8.72 8.54 -24.15
C MET A 221 9.27 7.22 -24.74
N PRO A 222 9.45 7.11 -26.08
CA PRO A 222 9.82 5.86 -26.74
C PRO A 222 11.22 5.35 -26.38
N ASP A 223 12.06 6.20 -25.82
CA ASP A 223 13.42 5.91 -25.37
C ASP A 223 13.50 5.44 -23.90
N VAL A 224 12.40 5.46 -23.15
CA VAL A 224 12.30 5.00 -21.76
C VAL A 224 11.58 3.65 -21.70
N GLN A 225 12.05 2.74 -20.86
CA GLN A 225 11.43 1.43 -20.68
C GLN A 225 10.34 1.48 -19.59
N PHE A 226 9.18 0.89 -19.91
CA PHE A 226 8.04 0.84 -19.02
C PHE A 226 7.64 -0.60 -18.70
N LEU A 227 7.16 -0.81 -17.47
CA LEU A 227 6.68 -2.10 -16.98
C LEU A 227 5.30 -1.92 -16.33
N GLY A 228 4.28 -2.54 -16.91
CA GLY A 228 2.96 -2.65 -16.30
C GLY A 228 2.80 -3.98 -15.56
N ILE A 229 2.42 -3.95 -14.30
CA ILE A 229 2.10 -5.16 -13.54
C ILE A 229 0.59 -5.34 -13.49
N ARG A 230 0.10 -6.53 -13.84
CA ARG A 230 -1.32 -6.86 -13.70
C ARG A 230 -1.71 -6.86 -12.22
N GLY A 231 -2.88 -6.32 -11.92
CA GLY A 231 -3.47 -6.36 -10.58
C GLY A 231 -4.22 -7.67 -10.33
N GLY A 232 -4.51 -7.94 -9.07
CA GLY A 232 -5.29 -9.10 -8.64
C GLY A 232 -6.81 -8.95 -8.82
N TYR A 233 -7.30 -7.78 -9.24
CA TYR A 233 -8.73 -7.46 -9.35
C TYR A 233 -8.99 -6.42 -10.44
N SER A 234 -10.25 -6.31 -10.88
CA SER A 234 -10.74 -5.42 -11.93
C SER A 234 -10.12 -5.67 -13.31
N ASN A 235 -10.77 -5.15 -14.35
CA ASN A 235 -10.27 -5.24 -15.72
C ASN A 235 -8.97 -4.46 -15.86
N GLN A 236 -7.97 -5.12 -16.45
CA GLN A 236 -6.65 -4.55 -16.65
C GLN A 236 -6.51 -3.99 -18.07
N ILE A 237 -5.94 -2.80 -18.19
CA ILE A 237 -5.62 -2.16 -19.47
C ILE A 237 -4.25 -2.68 -19.91
N ILE A 238 -4.25 -3.56 -20.91
CA ILE A 238 -3.08 -4.24 -21.43
C ILE A 238 -3.00 -4.04 -22.94
N GLU A 239 -2.21 -3.09 -23.38
CA GLU A 239 -2.04 -2.73 -24.78
C GLU A 239 -0.66 -3.15 -25.31
N LYS A 240 -0.52 -4.41 -25.68
CA LYS A 240 0.77 -5.01 -26.10
C LYS A 240 1.32 -4.52 -27.44
N SER A 241 0.48 -3.96 -28.30
CA SER A 241 0.84 -3.60 -29.68
C SER A 241 1.13 -2.12 -29.89
N VAL A 242 0.93 -1.28 -28.87
CA VAL A 242 0.92 0.18 -29.01
C VAL A 242 2.32 0.79 -29.02
N THR A 243 3.22 0.25 -28.20
CA THR A 243 4.62 0.72 -28.11
C THR A 243 5.59 -0.45 -27.89
N LYS A 244 6.83 -0.32 -28.37
CA LYS A 244 7.87 -1.36 -28.17
C LYS A 244 8.55 -1.26 -26.79
N ASN A 245 8.39 -0.16 -26.10
CA ASN A 245 9.05 0.15 -24.82
C ASN A 245 8.17 -0.12 -23.59
N LEU A 246 6.94 -0.64 -23.78
CA LEU A 246 6.04 -1.04 -22.68
C LEU A 246 5.86 -2.55 -22.66
N THR A 247 6.25 -3.16 -21.57
CA THR A 247 6.07 -4.59 -21.29
C THR A 247 5.12 -4.83 -20.14
N TYR A 248 4.54 -6.02 -20.05
CA TYR A 248 3.61 -6.37 -18.98
C TYR A 248 4.03 -7.67 -18.30
N MET A 249 3.83 -7.73 -16.98
CA MET A 249 4.08 -8.89 -16.16
C MET A 249 2.83 -9.24 -15.32
N GLU A 250 2.62 -10.53 -15.10
CA GLU A 250 1.54 -10.99 -14.23
C GLU A 250 1.76 -10.56 -12.78
N ASN A 251 0.66 -10.53 -12.01
CA ASN A 251 0.72 -10.24 -10.57
C ASN A 251 1.69 -11.19 -9.87
N GLN A 252 2.47 -10.66 -8.94
CA GLN A 252 3.47 -11.40 -8.19
C GLN A 252 3.07 -11.54 -6.72
N LYS A 253 3.23 -12.73 -6.17
CA LYS A 253 3.02 -12.98 -4.73
C LYS A 253 4.09 -12.30 -3.88
N ASP A 254 5.33 -12.27 -4.38
CA ASP A 254 6.44 -11.55 -3.77
C ASP A 254 6.69 -10.23 -4.51
N ILE A 255 6.36 -9.12 -3.87
CA ILE A 255 6.54 -7.79 -4.43
C ILE A 255 8.01 -7.48 -4.75
N ASN A 256 8.97 -8.11 -4.08
CA ASN A 256 10.39 -7.91 -4.36
C ASN A 256 10.77 -8.28 -5.80
N VAL A 257 10.05 -9.23 -6.42
CA VAL A 257 10.27 -9.59 -7.84
C VAL A 257 9.99 -8.39 -8.75
N VAL A 258 8.98 -7.59 -8.41
CA VAL A 258 8.63 -6.35 -9.14
C VAL A 258 9.60 -5.23 -8.80
N LEU A 259 9.84 -4.98 -7.50
CA LEU A 259 10.67 -3.87 -7.04
C LEU A 259 12.11 -3.97 -7.56
N ARG A 260 12.66 -5.18 -7.69
CA ARG A 260 13.98 -5.39 -8.32
C ARG A 260 14.02 -5.03 -9.81
N LYS A 261 12.90 -4.89 -10.48
CA LYS A 261 12.80 -4.44 -11.88
C LYS A 261 12.41 -2.97 -12.02
N THR A 262 12.12 -2.30 -10.91
CA THR A 262 11.58 -0.94 -10.87
C THR A 262 12.66 0.08 -10.53
N GLY A 263 12.85 1.06 -11.39
CA GLY A 263 13.72 2.22 -11.14
C GLY A 263 12.95 3.45 -10.66
N ILE A 264 11.72 3.61 -11.14
CA ILE A 264 10.78 4.67 -10.75
C ILE A 264 9.39 4.03 -10.64
N LEU A 265 8.68 4.26 -9.53
CA LEU A 265 7.28 3.87 -9.41
C LEU A 265 6.39 5.06 -9.79
N ILE A 266 5.43 4.86 -10.70
CA ILE A 266 4.37 5.81 -10.96
C ILE A 266 3.04 5.31 -10.40
N MET A 267 2.26 6.22 -9.80
CA MET A 267 0.97 5.92 -9.19
C MET A 267 -0.08 6.95 -9.61
N PRO A 268 -0.56 6.93 -10.87
CA PRO A 268 -1.56 7.86 -11.38
C PRO A 268 -2.99 7.44 -10.98
N SER A 269 -3.17 7.06 -9.72
CA SER A 269 -4.46 6.58 -9.20
C SER A 269 -5.50 7.70 -9.19
N LYS A 270 -6.74 7.39 -9.59
CA LYS A 270 -7.88 8.29 -9.45
C LYS A 270 -8.34 8.35 -7.99
N ASN A 271 -8.45 7.19 -7.37
CA ASN A 271 -8.81 7.05 -5.96
C ASN A 271 -7.79 6.14 -5.27
N GLU A 272 -7.29 6.60 -4.14
CA GLU A 272 -6.40 5.85 -3.26
C GLU A 272 -6.69 6.26 -1.82
N THR A 273 -6.83 5.30 -0.93
CA THR A 273 -7.09 5.57 0.49
C THR A 273 -5.83 5.60 1.34
N TRP A 274 -4.73 4.98 0.87
CA TRP A 274 -3.42 5.03 1.53
C TRP A 274 -2.29 4.99 0.49
N GLY A 275 -1.96 3.88 -0.09
CA GLY A 275 -0.86 3.75 -1.05
C GLY A 275 0.22 2.79 -0.57
N ARG A 276 -0.16 1.58 -0.18
CA ARG A 276 0.77 0.54 0.28
C ARG A 276 1.99 0.36 -0.64
N THR A 277 1.79 0.34 -1.96
CA THR A 277 2.88 0.19 -2.93
C THR A 277 3.86 1.36 -2.96
N ALA A 278 3.42 2.58 -2.58
CA ALA A 278 4.33 3.71 -2.39
C ALA A 278 5.29 3.46 -1.21
N VAL A 279 4.76 2.95 -0.08
CA VAL A 279 5.59 2.60 1.08
C VAL A 279 6.61 1.53 0.71
N GLU A 280 6.19 0.49 -0.02
CA GLU A 280 7.04 -0.61 -0.48
C GLU A 280 8.16 -0.10 -1.40
N ALA A 281 7.85 0.80 -2.34
CA ALA A 281 8.83 1.42 -3.23
C ALA A 281 9.82 2.32 -2.47
N MET A 282 9.32 3.21 -1.62
CA MET A 282 10.17 4.10 -0.81
C MET A 282 11.10 3.31 0.12
N ALA A 283 10.60 2.23 0.75
CA ALA A 283 11.40 1.34 1.59
C ALA A 283 12.51 0.63 0.80
N SER A 284 12.28 0.40 -0.49
CA SER A 284 13.25 -0.17 -1.43
C SER A 284 14.21 0.87 -2.05
N GLY A 285 14.06 2.14 -1.70
CA GLY A 285 14.86 3.23 -2.25
C GLY A 285 14.49 3.60 -3.69
N ILE A 286 13.24 3.36 -4.10
CA ILE A 286 12.71 3.66 -5.42
C ILE A 286 11.94 4.98 -5.35
N PRO A 287 12.29 6.01 -6.17
CA PRO A 287 11.54 7.24 -6.27
C PRO A 287 10.08 6.99 -6.70
N VAL A 288 9.15 7.75 -6.11
CA VAL A 288 7.71 7.66 -6.38
C VAL A 288 7.23 8.96 -7.03
N ILE A 289 6.50 8.82 -8.15
CA ILE A 289 5.69 9.89 -8.73
C ILE A 289 4.22 9.49 -8.55
N HIS A 290 3.40 10.37 -8.01
CA HIS A 290 2.02 10.04 -7.67
C HIS A 290 1.03 11.14 -8.08
N SER A 291 -0.24 10.76 -8.24
CA SER A 291 -1.32 11.70 -8.45
C SER A 291 -1.66 12.48 -7.17
N ASP A 292 -2.55 13.42 -7.30
CA ASP A 292 -3.15 14.21 -6.22
C ASP A 292 -4.22 13.46 -5.40
N ALA A 293 -4.38 12.14 -5.60
CA ALA A 293 -5.30 11.33 -4.79
C ALA A 293 -4.97 11.48 -3.29
N PRO A 294 -5.93 11.89 -2.44
CA PRO A 294 -5.65 12.32 -1.08
C PRO A 294 -4.89 11.31 -0.22
N GLY A 295 -5.21 10.00 -0.35
CA GLY A 295 -4.48 8.97 0.37
C GLY A 295 -3.02 8.81 -0.11
N LEU A 296 -2.68 9.13 -1.36
CA LEU A 296 -1.30 9.18 -1.83
C LEU A 296 -0.57 10.40 -1.31
N VAL A 297 -1.23 11.55 -1.29
CA VAL A 297 -0.66 12.78 -0.73
C VAL A 297 -0.34 12.57 0.75
N GLU A 298 -1.24 11.95 1.52
CA GLU A 298 -1.01 11.60 2.93
C GLU A 298 0.13 10.59 3.08
N CYS A 299 0.12 9.51 2.31
CA CYS A 299 1.08 8.41 2.42
C CYS A 299 2.50 8.85 2.04
N VAL A 300 2.66 9.46 0.87
CA VAL A 300 3.97 9.85 0.34
C VAL A 300 4.51 11.11 1.04
N GLY A 301 3.61 12.03 1.43
CA GLY A 301 4.02 13.32 1.96
C GLY A 301 4.89 14.07 0.95
N GLY A 302 5.92 14.77 1.41
CA GLY A 302 6.88 15.45 0.53
C GLY A 302 8.02 14.55 -0.01
N ALA A 303 7.92 13.23 0.10
CA ALA A 303 8.99 12.30 -0.26
C ALA A 303 8.96 11.86 -1.74
N GLY A 304 7.92 12.22 -2.49
CA GLY A 304 7.77 11.93 -3.91
C GLY A 304 7.52 13.18 -4.74
N ILE A 305 7.17 12.97 -6.02
CA ILE A 305 6.73 14.04 -6.92
C ILE A 305 5.23 13.88 -7.12
N GLN A 306 4.47 14.92 -6.82
CA GLN A 306 3.03 14.96 -7.11
C GLN A 306 2.80 15.55 -8.50
N CYS A 307 1.96 14.88 -9.31
CA CYS A 307 1.50 15.35 -10.61
C CYS A 307 -0.03 15.39 -10.65
N ASP A 308 -0.61 16.33 -11.39
CA ASP A 308 -2.01 16.19 -11.79
C ASP A 308 -2.17 14.89 -12.58
N ARG A 309 -3.18 14.10 -12.22
CA ARG A 309 -3.42 12.79 -12.84
C ARG A 309 -3.50 12.86 -14.37
N ASN A 310 -4.13 13.89 -14.89
CA ASN A 310 -4.44 14.04 -16.32
C ASN A 310 -3.38 14.79 -17.11
N ASP A 311 -2.39 15.39 -16.44
CA ASP A 311 -1.30 16.11 -17.10
C ASP A 311 -0.15 15.14 -17.48
N ILE A 312 -0.30 14.48 -18.63
CA ILE A 312 0.69 13.51 -19.14
C ILE A 312 2.08 14.16 -19.32
N ASP A 313 2.14 15.45 -19.64
CA ASP A 313 3.42 16.15 -19.83
C ASP A 313 4.14 16.37 -18.49
N ALA A 314 3.43 16.67 -17.41
CA ALA A 314 4.00 16.74 -16.07
C ALA A 314 4.59 15.39 -15.62
N TRP A 315 3.92 14.26 -15.94
CA TRP A 315 4.46 12.91 -15.68
C TRP A 315 5.75 12.68 -16.47
N CYS A 316 5.76 12.99 -17.76
CA CYS A 316 6.95 12.83 -18.60
C CYS A 316 8.13 13.69 -18.12
N GLN A 317 7.88 14.95 -17.76
CA GLN A 317 8.91 15.85 -17.22
C GLN A 317 9.47 15.35 -15.90
N SER A 318 8.62 14.86 -15.01
CA SER A 318 9.03 14.29 -13.71
C SER A 318 9.90 13.05 -13.88
N ILE A 319 9.53 12.14 -14.79
CA ILE A 319 10.33 10.97 -15.14
C ILE A 319 11.69 11.42 -15.72
N ARG A 320 11.72 12.32 -16.70
CA ARG A 320 12.95 12.84 -17.29
C ARG A 320 13.87 13.47 -16.25
N ARG A 321 13.32 14.22 -15.31
CA ARG A 321 14.10 14.85 -14.24
C ARG A 321 14.78 13.81 -13.36
N ILE A 322 14.06 12.76 -12.95
CA ILE A 322 14.65 11.67 -12.14
C ILE A 322 15.73 10.92 -12.91
N LEU A 323 15.51 10.64 -14.20
CA LEU A 323 16.47 9.92 -15.05
C LEU A 323 17.70 10.75 -15.37
N GLY A 324 17.55 12.07 -15.58
CA GLY A 324 18.61 12.97 -15.98
C GLY A 324 19.41 13.59 -14.83
N ASP A 325 18.85 13.64 -13.62
CA ASP A 325 19.50 14.26 -12.45
C ASP A 325 19.71 13.24 -11.33
N ARG A 326 20.93 12.69 -11.28
CA ARG A 326 21.32 11.70 -10.27
C ARG A 326 21.25 12.25 -8.83
N ALA A 327 21.57 13.52 -8.63
CA ALA A 327 21.52 14.13 -7.30
C ALA A 327 20.07 14.29 -6.83
N PHE A 328 19.17 14.67 -7.73
CA PHE A 328 17.74 14.75 -7.46
C PHE A 328 17.13 13.37 -7.19
N ARG A 329 17.51 12.35 -7.97
CA ARG A 329 17.09 10.97 -7.75
C ARG A 329 17.52 10.48 -6.36
N GLU A 330 18.77 10.74 -5.96
CA GLU A 330 19.27 10.40 -4.63
C GLU A 330 18.54 11.17 -3.53
N HIS A 331 18.24 12.44 -3.73
CA HIS A 331 17.44 13.23 -2.80
C HIS A 331 16.06 12.59 -2.56
N LEU A 332 15.34 12.20 -3.62
CA LEU A 332 14.04 11.52 -3.49
C LEU A 332 14.17 10.18 -2.76
N ARG A 333 15.23 9.42 -3.04
CA ARG A 333 15.50 8.15 -2.35
C ARG A 333 15.67 8.36 -0.84
N GLN A 334 16.44 9.35 -0.42
CA GLN A 334 16.67 9.67 0.99
C GLN A 334 15.39 10.19 1.66
N SER A 335 14.64 11.04 0.98
CA SER A 335 13.34 11.52 1.45
C SER A 335 12.36 10.37 1.65
N GLY A 336 12.34 9.40 0.72
CA GLY A 336 11.55 8.18 0.83
C GLY A 336 11.90 7.36 2.07
N PHE A 337 13.19 7.12 2.34
CA PHE A 337 13.62 6.40 3.53
C PHE A 337 13.24 7.13 4.83
N LYS A 338 13.36 8.46 4.85
CA LYS A 338 12.91 9.25 6.01
C LYS A 338 11.41 9.09 6.23
N ARG A 339 10.61 9.20 5.17
CA ARG A 339 9.15 9.04 5.24
C ARG A 339 8.74 7.66 5.72
N VAL A 340 9.38 6.60 5.22
CA VAL A 340 9.13 5.22 5.66
C VAL A 340 9.33 5.05 7.15
N LYS A 341 10.35 5.67 7.75
CA LYS A 341 10.56 5.63 9.19
C LYS A 341 9.42 6.26 9.99
N GLU A 342 8.92 7.41 9.53
CA GLU A 342 7.76 8.05 10.16
C GLU A 342 6.55 7.13 10.10
N ILE A 343 6.33 6.48 8.95
CA ILE A 343 5.27 5.50 8.74
C ILE A 343 5.45 4.27 9.63
N GLU A 344 6.66 3.72 9.76
CA GLU A 344 6.94 2.58 10.66
C GLU A 344 6.54 2.87 12.11
N VAL A 345 6.88 4.05 12.61
CA VAL A 345 6.51 4.47 13.98
C VAL A 345 4.98 4.54 14.13
N GLU A 346 4.30 5.11 13.15
CA GLU A 346 2.84 5.22 13.16
C GLU A 346 2.16 3.84 13.06
N GLN A 347 2.67 2.95 12.22
CA GLN A 347 2.19 1.58 12.09
C GLN A 347 2.32 0.79 13.39
N ILE A 348 3.46 0.87 14.04
CA ILE A 348 3.71 0.19 15.32
C ILE A 348 2.75 0.71 16.38
N ARG A 349 2.66 2.04 16.54
CA ARG A 349 1.76 2.65 17.49
C ARG A 349 0.31 2.25 17.25
N GLY A 350 -0.19 2.37 16.02
CA GLY A 350 -1.59 2.08 15.70
C GLY A 350 -1.98 0.64 15.98
N ARG A 351 -1.12 -0.35 15.68
CA ARG A 351 -1.44 -1.74 15.97
C ARG A 351 -1.28 -2.11 17.45
N GLN A 352 -0.42 -1.42 18.22
CA GLN A 352 -0.32 -1.57 19.67
C GLN A 352 -1.60 -1.06 20.34
N GLU A 353 -2.03 0.17 20.02
CA GLU A 353 -3.28 0.75 20.51
C GLU A 353 -4.49 -0.12 20.14
N PHE A 354 -4.50 -0.69 18.95
CA PHE A 354 -5.54 -1.61 18.51
C PHE A 354 -5.57 -2.90 19.34
N ALA A 355 -4.41 -3.51 19.60
CA ALA A 355 -4.32 -4.72 20.40
C ALA A 355 -4.74 -4.44 21.85
N GLU A 356 -4.28 -3.36 22.47
CA GLU A 356 -4.68 -2.94 23.81
C GLU A 356 -6.20 -2.75 23.93
N LYS A 357 -6.81 -2.17 22.90
CA LYS A 357 -8.28 -2.00 22.83
C LYS A 357 -9.02 -3.34 22.73
N ILE A 358 -8.45 -4.35 22.06
CA ILE A 358 -9.01 -5.71 22.02
C ILE A 358 -8.85 -6.42 23.38
N GLU A 359 -7.75 -6.18 24.07
CA GLU A 359 -7.37 -6.83 25.31
C GLU A 359 -8.07 -6.24 26.56
N SER A 360 -8.54 -5.00 26.46
CA SER A 360 -9.33 -4.34 27.53
C SER A 360 -10.71 -4.98 27.68
#